data_d62d5e4c1c68ff4a6ef0a078af0822f5
#
_entry.id   d62d5e4c1c68ff4a6ef0a078af0822f5
#
_cell.length_a   1.000
_cell.length_b   1.000
_cell.length_c   1.000
_cell.angle_alpha   90.00
_cell.angle_beta   90.00
_cell.angle_gamma   90.00
#
_symmetry.space_group_name_H-M   'P 1'
#
loop_
_entity.id
_entity.type
_entity.pdbx_description
1 polymer ?
#
loop_
_entity_poly.entity_id
_entity_poly.type
_entity_poly.pdbx_seq_one_letter_code
_entity_poly.pdbx_strand_id
1 'polypeptide(L)'
;VGSEMCIRDSYVLGSCMGPHPFPTIVRDFQAVISKEAREQILEKEGKLPKAVMACVGGGSNAMGMFYNFINDKNVRLIGCEAAGRGVNTAETAATIATGTLGVFHGMKSYFCQDKYGQIAPVYSISAGLDYPGIGPEHAYLHDIGRAEYVPVTDDEAVEAFEYLARTEGIICAIESAHAVAHAMKIAKEFDPEDSIIICLSGRGDKDVAAIARYRGRDLHE
;
A
#
# COMPACT_ATOMS: atom_id res chain seq x y z
N VAL A 1 -11.24 17.97 -17.63
CA VAL A 1 -12.13 17.57 -16.52
C VAL A 1 -11.56 18.07 -15.19
N GLY A 2 -10.28 17.87 -14.90
CA GLY A 2 -9.69 18.28 -13.63
C GLY A 2 -9.69 19.78 -13.35
N SER A 3 -9.50 20.62 -14.34
CA SER A 3 -9.37 22.08 -14.15
C SER A 3 -10.71 22.76 -13.77
N GLU A 4 -11.82 22.36 -14.34
CA GLU A 4 -13.12 22.91 -13.98
C GLU A 4 -13.58 22.48 -12.60
N MET A 5 -13.32 21.24 -12.22
CA MET A 5 -13.61 20.74 -10.89
C MET A 5 -12.81 21.51 -9.82
N CYS A 6 -11.53 21.77 -10.07
CA CYS A 6 -10.69 22.54 -9.13
C CYS A 6 -11.10 24.02 -8.99
N ILE A 7 -11.77 24.59 -10.01
CA ILE A 7 -12.19 26.00 -10.01
C ILE A 7 -13.59 26.18 -9.37
N ARG A 8 -14.49 25.24 -9.56
CA ARG A 8 -15.91 25.37 -9.17
C ARG A 8 -16.30 24.55 -7.96
N ASP A 9 -15.65 23.41 -7.75
CA ASP A 9 -16.04 22.44 -6.72
C ASP A 9 -14.93 22.27 -5.70
N SER A 10 -15.32 21.93 -4.48
CA SER A 10 -14.39 21.51 -3.45
C SER A 10 -14.07 20.02 -3.61
N TYR A 11 -12.81 19.67 -3.78
CA TYR A 11 -12.32 18.30 -3.85
C TYR A 11 -11.54 17.95 -2.59
N VAL A 12 -11.96 16.90 -1.89
CA VAL A 12 -11.23 16.37 -0.73
C VAL A 12 -10.26 15.30 -1.20
N LEU A 13 -8.98 15.64 -1.25
CA LEU A 13 -7.92 14.73 -1.63
C LEU A 13 -7.60 13.75 -0.49
N GLY A 14 -7.82 12.46 -0.74
CA GLY A 14 -7.59 11.39 0.25
C GLY A 14 -6.23 10.69 0.13
N SER A 15 -5.40 11.04 -0.87
CA SER A 15 -4.07 10.46 -1.08
C SER A 15 -2.97 11.37 -0.56
N CYS A 16 -1.84 10.79 -0.10
CA CYS A 16 -0.64 11.55 0.28
C CYS A 16 0.22 11.94 -0.94
N MET A 17 -0.42 12.27 -2.04
CA MET A 17 0.15 12.63 -3.34
C MET A 17 -0.16 14.09 -3.69
N GLY A 18 0.58 14.62 -4.67
CA GLY A 18 0.41 15.98 -5.12
C GLY A 18 1.38 16.97 -4.47
N PRO A 19 1.24 18.27 -4.79
CA PRO A 19 2.12 19.32 -4.26
C PRO A 19 1.87 19.56 -2.77
N HIS A 20 2.89 20.10 -2.10
CA HIS A 20 2.70 20.61 -0.73
C HIS A 20 1.53 21.62 -0.69
N PRO A 21 0.63 21.60 0.31
CA PRO A 21 0.71 20.83 1.57
C PRO A 21 -0.08 19.50 1.58
N PHE A 22 -0.65 19.04 0.47
CA PHE A 22 -1.55 17.89 0.45
C PHE A 22 -0.95 16.61 1.08
N PRO A 23 0.29 16.17 0.75
CA PRO A 23 0.89 15.00 1.39
C PRO A 23 0.97 15.12 2.91
N THR A 24 1.38 16.30 3.40
CA THR A 24 1.47 16.58 4.83
C THR A 24 0.12 16.52 5.53
N ILE A 25 -0.91 17.15 4.96
CA ILE A 25 -2.28 17.15 5.53
C ILE A 25 -2.80 15.71 5.64
N VAL A 26 -2.69 14.93 4.55
CA VAL A 26 -3.17 13.56 4.53
C VAL A 26 -2.39 12.67 5.50
N ARG A 27 -1.07 12.79 5.53
CA ARG A 27 -0.23 12.09 6.51
C ARG A 27 -0.67 12.39 7.95
N ASP A 28 -0.81 13.65 8.29
CA ASP A 28 -1.12 14.06 9.67
C ASP A 28 -2.48 13.51 10.14
N PHE A 29 -3.47 13.49 9.27
CA PHE A 29 -4.76 12.86 9.57
C PHE A 29 -4.67 11.33 9.64
N GLN A 30 -3.90 10.70 8.77
CA GLN A 30 -3.73 9.25 8.75
C GLN A 30 -2.80 8.74 9.87
N ALA A 31 -1.96 9.60 10.44
CA ALA A 31 -0.99 9.23 11.48
C ALA A 31 -1.63 8.68 12.77
N VAL A 32 -2.93 8.89 12.97
CA VAL A 32 -3.71 8.24 14.05
C VAL A 32 -3.57 6.72 14.01
N ILE A 33 -3.48 6.11 12.80
CA ILE A 33 -3.31 4.67 12.62
C ILE A 33 -2.08 4.16 13.38
N SER A 34 -0.92 4.74 13.12
CA SER A 34 0.33 4.31 13.78
C SER A 34 0.43 4.76 15.22
N LYS A 35 -0.18 5.89 15.59
CA LYS A 35 -0.23 6.34 16.97
C LYS A 35 -0.93 5.32 17.84
N GLU A 36 -2.14 4.95 17.48
CA GLU A 36 -2.94 3.96 18.23
C GLU A 36 -2.31 2.56 18.18
N ALA A 37 -1.85 2.12 17.00
CA ALA A 37 -1.19 0.83 16.87
C ALA A 37 0.07 0.72 17.75
N ARG A 38 0.85 1.80 17.84
CA ARG A 38 2.05 1.84 18.68
C ARG A 38 1.71 1.79 20.17
N GLU A 39 0.70 2.52 20.61
CA GLU A 39 0.22 2.48 22.00
C GLU A 39 -0.31 1.09 22.35
N GLN A 40 -1.15 0.52 21.51
CA GLN A 40 -1.76 -0.80 21.72
C GLN A 40 -0.74 -1.94 21.75
N ILE A 41 0.26 -1.95 20.87
CA ILE A 41 1.28 -3.01 20.89
C ILE A 41 2.17 -2.93 22.12
N LEU A 42 2.51 -1.73 22.58
CA LEU A 42 3.26 -1.54 23.81
C LEU A 42 2.48 -1.98 25.04
N GLU A 43 1.17 -1.73 25.07
CA GLU A 43 0.29 -2.19 26.15
C GLU A 43 0.18 -3.72 26.19
N LYS A 44 0.05 -4.35 25.02
CA LYS A 44 -0.14 -5.80 24.91
C LYS A 44 1.14 -6.62 25.08
N GLU A 45 2.23 -6.18 24.45
CA GLU A 45 3.46 -6.95 24.31
C GLU A 45 4.62 -6.38 25.12
N GLY A 46 4.48 -5.17 25.66
CA GLY A 46 5.56 -4.48 26.37
C GLY A 46 6.75 -4.07 25.49
N LYS A 47 6.69 -4.33 24.18
CA LYS A 47 7.76 -4.04 23.20
C LYS A 47 7.18 -3.61 21.86
N LEU A 48 8.00 -2.93 21.05
CA LEU A 48 7.63 -2.56 19.68
C LEU A 48 7.65 -3.78 18.76
N PRO A 49 6.86 -3.76 17.65
CA PRO A 49 6.88 -4.82 16.66
C PRO A 49 8.21 -4.83 15.91
N LYS A 50 8.56 -5.95 15.32
CA LYS A 50 9.73 -6.04 14.42
C LYS A 50 9.47 -5.44 13.05
N ALA A 51 8.21 -5.49 12.59
CA ALA A 51 7.83 -4.90 11.33
C ALA A 51 6.42 -4.33 11.40
N VAL A 52 6.18 -3.27 10.63
CA VAL A 52 4.86 -2.78 10.27
C VAL A 52 4.73 -2.80 8.75
N MET A 53 3.60 -3.30 8.26
CA MET A 53 3.36 -3.53 6.84
C MET A 53 2.05 -2.90 6.40
N ALA A 54 2.05 -2.34 5.20
CA ALA A 54 0.84 -1.80 4.58
C ALA A 54 0.92 -1.91 3.06
N CYS A 55 -0.23 -2.04 2.40
CA CYS A 55 -0.30 -1.92 0.95
C CYS A 55 -0.04 -0.48 0.52
N VAL A 56 0.57 -0.31 -0.65
CA VAL A 56 0.97 1.00 -1.17
C VAL A 56 0.54 1.16 -2.64
N GLY A 57 -0.40 2.08 -2.86
CA GLY A 57 -0.64 2.72 -4.15
C GLY A 57 -0.16 4.16 -4.05
N GLY A 58 -1.06 5.15 -3.92
CA GLY A 58 -0.67 6.52 -3.54
C GLY A 58 -0.02 6.62 -2.15
N GLY A 59 -0.38 5.72 -1.23
CA GLY A 59 0.35 5.44 0.00
C GLY A 59 -0.19 6.11 1.26
N SER A 60 -1.45 6.59 1.28
CA SER A 60 -1.98 7.30 2.45
C SER A 60 -2.09 6.39 3.70
N ASN A 61 -2.66 5.19 3.56
CA ASN A 61 -2.73 4.23 4.67
C ASN A 61 -1.34 3.80 5.16
N ALA A 62 -0.42 3.57 4.24
CA ALA A 62 0.94 3.16 4.55
C ALA A 62 1.72 4.28 5.25
N MET A 63 1.58 5.52 4.81
CA MET A 63 2.19 6.65 5.50
C MET A 63 1.60 6.82 6.90
N GLY A 64 0.29 6.67 7.05
CA GLY A 64 -0.39 6.64 8.35
C GLY A 64 0.16 5.55 9.28
N MET A 65 0.40 4.34 8.75
CA MET A 65 0.97 3.24 9.53
C MET A 65 2.46 3.44 9.84
N PHE A 66 3.23 4.07 8.96
CA PHE A 66 4.68 4.22 9.15
C PHE A 66 5.04 5.39 10.06
N TYR A 67 4.26 6.46 10.05
CA TYR A 67 4.67 7.78 10.55
C TYR A 67 5.22 7.76 11.97
N ASN A 68 4.51 7.19 12.92
CA ASN A 68 4.95 7.14 14.31
C ASN A 68 6.01 6.06 14.60
N PHE A 69 6.39 5.24 13.59
CA PHE A 69 7.48 4.28 13.67
C PHE A 69 8.73 4.71 12.90
N ILE A 70 8.72 5.86 12.19
CA ILE A 70 9.86 6.31 11.37
C ILE A 70 11.14 6.40 12.19
N ASN A 71 11.07 6.86 13.43
CA ASN A 71 12.22 7.02 14.30
C ASN A 71 12.64 5.75 15.04
N ASP A 72 11.80 4.73 15.07
CA ASP A 72 12.08 3.43 15.69
C ASP A 72 12.91 2.56 14.73
N LYS A 73 14.24 2.73 14.72
CA LYS A 73 15.16 2.11 13.74
C LYS A 73 15.15 0.59 13.73
N ASN A 74 14.72 -0.04 14.82
CA ASN A 74 14.60 -1.50 14.94
C ASN A 74 13.27 -2.04 14.42
N VAL A 75 12.34 -1.18 13.99
CA VAL A 75 11.07 -1.56 13.36
C VAL A 75 11.23 -1.44 11.85
N ARG A 76 11.08 -2.55 11.13
CA ARG A 76 11.04 -2.53 9.66
C ARG A 76 9.75 -1.88 9.19
N LEU A 77 9.84 -0.99 8.20
CA LEU A 77 8.69 -0.38 7.53
C LEU A 77 8.60 -0.99 6.14
N ILE A 78 7.53 -1.72 5.84
CA ILE A 78 7.41 -2.48 4.59
C ILE A 78 6.14 -2.07 3.85
N GLY A 79 6.33 -1.43 2.70
CA GLY A 79 5.27 -1.08 1.75
C GLY A 79 5.10 -2.18 0.70
N CYS A 80 3.89 -2.71 0.55
CA CYS A 80 3.60 -3.76 -0.40
C CYS A 80 2.91 -3.17 -1.62
N GLU A 81 3.62 -3.15 -2.75
CA GLU A 81 3.16 -2.61 -4.03
C GLU A 81 2.44 -3.68 -4.87
N ALA A 82 1.47 -3.27 -5.67
CA ALA A 82 0.78 -4.17 -6.58
C ALA A 82 1.61 -4.46 -7.83
N ALA A 83 2.17 -5.65 -7.92
CA ALA A 83 2.92 -6.09 -9.08
C ALA A 83 2.04 -6.62 -10.22
N GLY A 84 0.72 -6.66 -10.05
CA GLY A 84 -0.18 -7.16 -11.06
C GLY A 84 0.19 -8.57 -11.51
N ARG A 85 0.50 -8.74 -12.78
CA ARG A 85 0.98 -10.02 -13.35
C ARG A 85 2.49 -10.21 -13.27
N GLY A 86 3.19 -9.31 -12.59
CA GLY A 86 4.63 -9.38 -12.35
C GLY A 86 5.40 -8.16 -12.83
N VAL A 87 6.47 -7.81 -12.12
CA VAL A 87 7.31 -6.63 -12.39
C VAL A 87 8.03 -6.67 -13.76
N ASN A 88 8.14 -7.84 -14.36
CA ASN A 88 8.75 -8.02 -15.69
C ASN A 88 7.71 -7.98 -16.83
N THR A 89 6.48 -7.60 -16.54
CA THR A 89 5.39 -7.48 -17.51
C THR A 89 4.97 -6.03 -17.66
N ALA A 90 4.20 -5.72 -18.70
CA ALA A 90 3.57 -4.40 -18.86
C ALA A 90 2.35 -4.20 -17.92
N GLU A 91 1.92 -5.27 -17.23
CA GLU A 91 0.75 -5.28 -16.37
C GLU A 91 1.17 -5.28 -14.89
N THR A 92 1.75 -4.15 -14.43
CA THR A 92 2.21 -3.93 -13.07
C THR A 92 1.93 -2.49 -12.64
N ALA A 93 1.72 -2.26 -11.35
CA ALA A 93 1.59 -0.96 -10.72
C ALA A 93 2.63 -0.77 -9.59
N ALA A 94 3.66 -1.62 -9.54
CA ALA A 94 4.73 -1.55 -8.55
C ALA A 94 5.69 -0.39 -8.87
N THR A 95 5.37 0.79 -8.40
CA THR A 95 5.99 2.06 -8.79
C THR A 95 7.45 2.20 -8.36
N ILE A 96 7.80 1.80 -7.14
CA ILE A 96 9.21 1.83 -6.69
C ILE A 96 10.01 0.77 -7.41
N ALA A 97 9.43 -0.42 -7.65
CA ALA A 97 10.14 -1.52 -8.29
C ALA A 97 10.40 -1.28 -9.79
N THR A 98 9.50 -0.60 -10.50
CA THR A 98 9.54 -0.49 -11.97
C THR A 98 9.55 0.93 -12.51
N GLY A 99 9.16 1.91 -11.71
CA GLY A 99 9.09 3.31 -12.09
C GLY A 99 10.44 4.02 -12.02
N THR A 100 10.42 5.26 -12.43
CA THR A 100 11.60 6.14 -12.39
C THR A 100 11.24 7.49 -11.81
N LEU A 101 12.24 8.23 -11.32
CA LEU A 101 12.06 9.55 -10.73
C LEU A 101 11.63 10.56 -11.78
N GLY A 102 10.61 11.34 -11.47
CA GLY A 102 10.13 12.41 -12.37
C GLY A 102 9.20 13.38 -11.66
N VAL A 103 8.55 14.23 -12.43
CA VAL A 103 7.58 15.20 -11.92
C VAL A 103 6.23 14.92 -12.56
N PHE A 104 5.24 14.59 -11.72
CA PHE A 104 3.88 14.40 -12.19
C PHE A 104 2.87 14.82 -11.11
N HIS A 105 1.67 15.19 -11.50
CA HIS A 105 0.63 15.69 -10.57
C HIS A 105 1.14 16.78 -9.60
N GLY A 106 2.10 17.63 -10.05
CA GLY A 106 2.66 18.71 -9.25
C GLY A 106 3.64 18.30 -8.15
N MET A 107 4.11 17.05 -8.16
CA MET A 107 5.09 16.55 -7.20
C MET A 107 6.27 15.86 -7.89
N LYS A 108 7.44 15.85 -7.23
CA LYS A 108 8.58 15.04 -7.62
C LYS A 108 8.52 13.72 -6.84
N SER A 109 8.43 12.61 -7.56
CA SER A 109 8.33 11.26 -6.98
C SER A 109 8.69 10.20 -8.01
N TYR A 110 8.61 8.92 -7.62
CA TYR A 110 8.66 7.81 -8.57
C TYR A 110 7.29 7.61 -9.21
N PHE A 111 7.30 7.30 -10.51
CA PHE A 111 6.10 6.87 -11.22
C PHE A 111 6.44 6.01 -12.44
N CYS A 112 5.49 5.20 -12.87
CA CYS A 112 5.61 4.38 -14.06
C CYS A 112 5.52 5.28 -15.29
N GLN A 113 6.61 5.40 -16.05
CA GLN A 113 6.69 6.24 -17.23
C GLN A 113 7.43 5.55 -18.37
N ASP A 114 7.09 5.94 -19.58
CA ASP A 114 7.79 5.51 -20.77
C ASP A 114 9.11 6.27 -20.99
N LYS A 115 9.84 5.91 -22.04
CA LYS A 115 11.11 6.57 -22.42
C LYS A 115 10.99 8.05 -22.78
N TYR A 116 9.79 8.55 -22.95
CA TYR A 116 9.50 9.95 -23.24
C TYR A 116 8.99 10.72 -22.02
N GLY A 117 8.93 10.08 -20.86
CA GLY A 117 8.43 10.69 -19.63
C GLY A 117 6.90 10.77 -19.54
N GLN A 118 6.18 10.05 -20.40
CA GLN A 118 4.72 9.95 -20.31
C GLN A 118 4.32 8.87 -19.34
N ILE A 119 3.21 9.07 -18.63
CA ILE A 119 2.66 8.08 -17.71
C ILE A 119 2.38 6.79 -18.48
N ALA A 120 3.00 5.69 -18.06
CA ALA A 120 2.75 4.37 -18.62
C ALA A 120 1.43 3.80 -18.09
N PRO A 121 0.71 3.00 -18.88
CA PRO A 121 -0.39 2.19 -18.36
C PRO A 121 0.10 1.27 -17.25
N VAL A 122 -0.72 1.09 -16.23
CA VAL A 122 -0.46 0.17 -15.11
C VAL A 122 -1.63 -0.80 -14.97
N TYR A 123 -1.44 -1.84 -14.18
CA TYR A 123 -2.48 -2.84 -13.95
C TYR A 123 -2.33 -3.48 -12.57
N SER A 124 -3.45 -3.66 -11.89
CA SER A 124 -3.62 -4.51 -10.71
C SER A 124 -5.07 -5.01 -10.64
N ILE A 125 -5.28 -6.20 -10.09
CA ILE A 125 -6.62 -6.69 -9.70
C ILE A 125 -7.25 -5.77 -8.64
N SER A 126 -6.42 -5.06 -7.89
CA SER A 126 -6.82 -4.12 -6.86
C SER A 126 -7.01 -2.72 -7.46
N ALA A 127 -8.27 -2.27 -7.58
CA ALA A 127 -8.58 -0.95 -8.10
C ALA A 127 -7.94 0.19 -7.27
N GLY A 128 -7.78 0.00 -5.97
CA GLY A 128 -7.17 1.00 -5.08
C GLY A 128 -5.65 1.12 -5.20
N LEU A 129 -4.98 0.12 -5.80
CA LEU A 129 -3.54 0.11 -6.05
C LEU A 129 -3.19 0.25 -7.54
N ASP A 130 -4.19 0.28 -8.42
CA ASP A 130 -4.03 0.48 -9.87
C ASP A 130 -3.73 1.95 -10.18
N TYR A 131 -2.53 2.39 -9.76
CA TYR A 131 -2.11 3.78 -9.86
C TYR A 131 -0.61 3.87 -10.22
N PRO A 132 -0.23 4.73 -11.18
CA PRO A 132 1.12 4.73 -11.73
C PRO A 132 2.16 5.50 -10.91
N GLY A 133 1.90 5.88 -9.68
CA GLY A 133 2.81 6.69 -8.89
C GLY A 133 2.72 6.47 -7.40
N ILE A 134 3.63 7.07 -6.64
CA ILE A 134 3.70 6.95 -5.19
C ILE A 134 3.87 8.34 -4.54
N GLY A 135 3.42 8.50 -3.30
CA GLY A 135 3.56 9.74 -2.55
C GLY A 135 5.03 10.16 -2.36
N PRO A 136 5.34 11.47 -2.37
CA PRO A 136 6.72 11.95 -2.28
C PRO A 136 7.41 11.61 -0.96
N GLU A 137 6.68 11.45 0.13
CA GLU A 137 7.26 11.01 1.41
C GLU A 137 7.68 9.53 1.37
N HIS A 138 6.94 8.69 0.67
CA HIS A 138 7.35 7.31 0.42
C HIS A 138 8.61 7.24 -0.44
N ALA A 139 8.68 8.04 -1.52
CA ALA A 139 9.88 8.17 -2.33
C ALA A 139 11.10 8.57 -1.48
N TYR A 140 10.93 9.53 -0.59
CA TYR A 140 11.99 9.96 0.34
C TYR A 140 12.39 8.83 1.31
N LEU A 141 11.43 8.12 1.91
CA LEU A 141 11.74 7.01 2.83
C LEU A 141 12.47 5.86 2.12
N HIS A 142 12.15 5.62 0.85
CA HIS A 142 12.89 4.69 -0.01
C HIS A 142 14.32 5.16 -0.23
N ASP A 143 14.51 6.41 -0.68
CA ASP A 143 15.81 6.96 -1.04
C ASP A 143 16.81 6.96 0.12
N ILE A 144 16.33 7.22 1.34
CA ILE A 144 17.17 7.17 2.55
C ILE A 144 17.27 5.77 3.17
N GLY A 145 16.71 4.75 2.53
CA GLY A 145 16.74 3.36 3.01
C GLY A 145 15.98 3.14 4.32
N ARG A 146 14.98 3.99 4.65
CA ARG A 146 14.21 3.82 5.88
C ARG A 146 13.04 2.86 5.74
N ALA A 147 12.43 2.79 4.58
CA ALA A 147 11.34 1.89 4.27
C ALA A 147 11.71 1.00 3.08
N GLU A 148 11.27 -0.25 3.15
CA GLU A 148 11.36 -1.25 2.09
C GLU A 148 10.07 -1.21 1.27
N TYR A 149 10.19 -1.39 -0.05
CA TYR A 149 9.02 -1.51 -0.94
C TYR A 149 9.16 -2.80 -1.73
N VAL A 150 8.13 -3.63 -1.65
CA VAL A 150 8.16 -4.99 -2.18
C VAL A 150 6.99 -5.23 -3.12
N PRO A 151 7.26 -5.79 -4.31
CA PRO A 151 6.20 -6.14 -5.24
C PRO A 151 5.47 -7.42 -4.81
N VAL A 152 4.15 -7.40 -4.91
CA VAL A 152 3.26 -8.54 -4.65
C VAL A 152 2.33 -8.72 -5.84
N THR A 153 2.27 -9.93 -6.39
CA THR A 153 1.44 -10.24 -7.57
C THR A 153 -0.03 -10.41 -7.20
N ASP A 154 -0.90 -10.32 -8.21
CA ASP A 154 -2.33 -10.54 -8.04
C ASP A 154 -2.64 -11.94 -7.49
N ASP A 155 -1.94 -12.98 -7.97
CA ASP A 155 -2.12 -14.35 -7.48
C ASP A 155 -1.80 -14.47 -5.99
N GLU A 156 -0.69 -13.88 -5.55
CA GLU A 156 -0.28 -13.87 -4.15
C GLU A 156 -1.28 -13.10 -3.27
N ALA A 157 -1.77 -11.98 -3.76
CA ALA A 157 -2.76 -11.18 -3.03
C ALA A 157 -4.11 -11.91 -2.90
N VAL A 158 -4.57 -12.57 -3.97
CA VAL A 158 -5.81 -13.37 -3.94
C VAL A 158 -5.67 -14.58 -3.02
N GLU A 159 -4.53 -15.28 -3.04
CA GLU A 159 -4.25 -16.39 -2.13
C GLU A 159 -4.27 -15.92 -0.67
N ALA A 160 -3.64 -14.80 -0.36
CA ALA A 160 -3.62 -14.23 0.97
C ALA A 160 -5.00 -13.76 1.44
N PHE A 161 -5.81 -13.19 0.55
CA PHE A 161 -7.19 -12.83 0.83
C PHE A 161 -8.01 -14.07 1.25
N GLU A 162 -7.94 -15.15 0.46
CA GLU A 162 -8.63 -16.39 0.76
C GLU A 162 -8.09 -17.07 2.03
N TYR A 163 -6.78 -17.00 2.25
CA TYR A 163 -6.14 -17.54 3.45
C TYR A 163 -6.65 -16.85 4.71
N LEU A 164 -6.61 -15.52 4.76
CA LEU A 164 -7.06 -14.74 5.92
C LEU A 164 -8.55 -14.97 6.21
N ALA A 165 -9.38 -15.06 5.16
CA ALA A 165 -10.79 -15.36 5.32
C ALA A 165 -11.05 -16.74 5.93
N ARG A 166 -10.25 -17.75 5.55
CA ARG A 166 -10.40 -19.13 6.06
C ARG A 166 -9.85 -19.31 7.48
N THR A 167 -8.74 -18.64 7.82
CA THR A 167 -8.06 -18.85 9.10
C THR A 167 -8.60 -17.95 10.20
N GLU A 168 -8.89 -16.68 9.87
CA GLU A 168 -9.27 -15.66 10.84
C GLU A 168 -10.74 -15.20 10.70
N GLY A 169 -11.43 -15.63 9.64
CA GLY A 169 -12.79 -15.14 9.32
C GLY A 169 -12.83 -13.67 8.91
N ILE A 170 -11.69 -13.10 8.50
CA ILE A 170 -11.57 -11.70 8.10
C ILE A 170 -11.56 -11.59 6.59
N ILE A 171 -12.54 -10.89 6.03
CA ILE A 171 -12.59 -10.53 4.60
C ILE A 171 -12.00 -9.11 4.47
N CYS A 172 -10.69 -9.01 4.32
CA CYS A 172 -10.01 -7.73 4.12
C CYS A 172 -10.18 -7.23 2.67
N ALA A 173 -9.96 -5.94 2.43
CA ALA A 173 -9.87 -5.43 1.07
C ALA A 173 -8.71 -6.11 0.31
N ILE A 174 -8.88 -6.34 -1.00
CA ILE A 174 -7.84 -6.94 -1.84
C ILE A 174 -6.55 -6.10 -1.83
N GLU A 175 -6.67 -4.80 -1.65
CA GLU A 175 -5.55 -3.90 -1.41
C GLU A 175 -4.70 -4.39 -0.23
N SER A 176 -5.34 -4.57 0.92
CA SER A 176 -4.67 -4.98 2.17
C SER A 176 -4.11 -6.39 2.11
N ALA A 177 -4.71 -7.26 1.29
CA ALA A 177 -4.22 -8.63 1.08
C ALA A 177 -2.79 -8.68 0.54
N HIS A 178 -2.31 -7.63 -0.17
CA HIS A 178 -0.91 -7.52 -0.59
C HIS A 178 0.04 -7.51 0.62
N ALA A 179 -0.31 -6.80 1.68
CA ALA A 179 0.49 -6.78 2.91
C ALA A 179 0.44 -8.13 3.64
N VAL A 180 -0.72 -8.79 3.66
CA VAL A 180 -0.86 -10.15 4.22
C VAL A 180 -0.02 -11.15 3.44
N ALA A 181 -0.04 -11.10 2.10
CA ALA A 181 0.75 -11.98 1.24
C ALA A 181 2.24 -11.88 1.53
N HIS A 182 2.75 -10.65 1.66
CA HIS A 182 4.16 -10.47 1.99
C HIS A 182 4.49 -10.94 3.41
N ALA A 183 3.62 -10.67 4.39
CA ALA A 183 3.79 -11.16 5.76
C ALA A 183 3.89 -12.70 5.80
N MET A 184 3.04 -13.40 5.04
CA MET A 184 3.10 -14.87 4.94
C MET A 184 4.45 -15.36 4.41
N LYS A 185 5.06 -14.64 3.46
CA LYS A 185 6.38 -14.99 2.89
C LYS A 185 7.51 -14.87 3.91
N ILE A 186 7.52 -13.76 4.66
CA ILE A 186 8.65 -13.42 5.55
C ILE A 186 8.42 -13.82 7.01
N ALA A 187 7.26 -14.40 7.36
CA ALA A 187 6.96 -14.79 8.74
C ALA A 187 8.05 -15.68 9.38
N LYS A 188 8.72 -16.51 8.57
CA LYS A 188 9.79 -17.40 9.02
C LYS A 188 11.11 -16.68 9.35
N GLU A 189 11.26 -15.41 8.99
CA GLU A 189 12.43 -14.59 9.29
C GLU A 189 12.41 -14.06 10.73
N PHE A 190 11.26 -14.18 11.41
CA PHE A 190 11.04 -13.66 12.76
C PHE A 190 11.00 -14.77 13.79
N ASP A 191 11.42 -14.44 15.01
CA ASP A 191 11.29 -15.34 16.12
C ASP A 191 9.81 -15.48 16.54
N PRO A 192 9.40 -16.64 17.14
CA PRO A 192 8.02 -16.84 17.59
C PRO A 192 7.51 -15.78 18.59
N GLU A 193 8.42 -15.15 19.32
CA GLU A 193 8.13 -14.08 20.29
C GLU A 193 8.04 -12.69 19.65
N ASP A 194 8.31 -12.57 18.35
CA ASP A 194 8.26 -11.30 17.65
C ASP A 194 6.85 -11.01 17.12
N SER A 195 6.47 -9.74 17.14
CA SER A 195 5.19 -9.28 16.62
C SER A 195 5.38 -8.53 15.30
N ILE A 196 4.44 -8.73 14.38
CA ILE A 196 4.32 -8.00 13.12
C ILE A 196 2.95 -7.32 13.09
N ILE A 197 2.89 -6.05 12.70
CA ILE A 197 1.62 -5.36 12.50
C ILE A 197 1.34 -5.25 10.99
N ILE A 198 0.17 -5.71 10.57
CA ILE A 198 -0.32 -5.58 9.20
C ILE A 198 -1.51 -4.62 9.19
N CYS A 199 -1.41 -3.56 8.38
CA CYS A 199 -2.49 -2.59 8.23
C CYS A 199 -3.60 -3.14 7.31
N LEU A 200 -4.71 -3.57 7.88
CA LEU A 200 -5.91 -3.95 7.14
C LEU A 200 -6.79 -2.70 6.93
N SER A 201 -6.44 -1.92 5.92
CA SER A 201 -6.97 -0.57 5.70
C SER A 201 -8.37 -0.52 5.07
N GLY A 202 -8.95 -1.66 4.71
CA GLY A 202 -10.25 -1.71 4.09
C GLY A 202 -10.95 -3.05 4.20
N ARG A 203 -12.25 -3.05 3.91
CA ARG A 203 -13.13 -4.23 3.90
C ARG A 203 -13.18 -4.87 2.50
N GLY A 204 -13.35 -6.16 2.41
CA GLY A 204 -13.27 -6.92 1.15
C GLY A 204 -14.60 -7.44 0.61
N ASP A 205 -15.73 -7.13 1.23
CA ASP A 205 -17.05 -7.52 0.72
C ASP A 205 -17.28 -7.00 -0.72
N LYS A 206 -16.75 -5.83 -1.04
CA LYS A 206 -16.74 -5.24 -2.39
C LYS A 206 -15.93 -6.06 -3.41
N ASP A 207 -14.96 -6.86 -2.97
CA ASP A 207 -13.99 -7.55 -3.81
C ASP A 207 -14.35 -9.00 -4.10
N VAL A 208 -15.28 -9.58 -3.32
CA VAL A 208 -15.65 -11.01 -3.41
C VAL A 208 -16.05 -11.42 -4.82
N ALA A 209 -16.88 -10.62 -5.50
CA ALA A 209 -17.30 -10.91 -6.86
C ALA A 209 -16.13 -10.83 -7.88
N ALA A 210 -15.22 -9.87 -7.71
CA ALA A 210 -14.05 -9.74 -8.57
C ALA A 210 -13.08 -10.91 -8.38
N ILE A 211 -12.85 -11.34 -7.13
CA ILE A 211 -12.01 -12.49 -6.81
C ILE A 211 -12.62 -13.79 -7.31
N ALA A 212 -13.94 -13.96 -7.18
CA ALA A 212 -14.61 -15.14 -7.74
C ALA A 212 -14.41 -15.23 -9.25
N ARG A 213 -14.60 -14.12 -9.99
CA ARG A 213 -14.31 -14.06 -11.44
C ARG A 213 -12.85 -14.36 -11.75
N TYR A 214 -11.93 -13.82 -10.97
CA TYR A 214 -10.50 -14.10 -11.12
C TYR A 214 -10.19 -15.61 -10.98
N ARG A 215 -10.89 -16.30 -10.08
CA ARG A 215 -10.82 -17.77 -9.90
C ARG A 215 -11.66 -18.56 -10.90
N GLY A 216 -12.27 -17.91 -11.91
CA GLY A 216 -13.14 -18.58 -12.90
C GLY A 216 -14.46 -19.07 -12.33
N ARG A 217 -14.96 -18.44 -11.26
CA ARG A 217 -16.25 -18.75 -10.64
C ARG A 217 -17.21 -17.60 -10.85
N ASP A 218 -18.39 -17.86 -11.40
CA ASP A 218 -19.48 -16.89 -11.41
C ASP A 218 -20.26 -17.01 -10.09
N LEU A 219 -20.35 -15.92 -9.36
CA LEU A 219 -21.33 -15.78 -8.29
C LEU A 219 -22.62 -15.35 -8.96
N HIS A 220 -23.60 -16.23 -9.02
CA HIS A 220 -24.95 -15.84 -9.42
C HIS A 220 -25.47 -14.86 -8.36
N GLU A 221 -25.83 -13.66 -8.81
CA GLU A 221 -26.53 -12.66 -8.00
C GLU A 221 -27.91 -13.19 -7.60
#